data_33d838a59b9f342b98585d4c8212d4fe
#
_entry.id   33d838a59b9f342b98585d4c8212d4fe
#
_cell.length_a   1.000
_cell.length_b   1.000
_cell.length_c   1.000
_cell.angle_alpha   90.00
_cell.angle_beta   90.00
_cell.angle_gamma   90.00
#
_symmetry.space_group_name_H-M   'P 1'
#
loop_
_entity.id
_entity.type
_entity.pdbx_description
1 polymer ?
#
loop_
_entity_poly.entity_id
_entity_poly.type
_entity_poly.pdbx_seq_one_letter_code
_entity_poly.pdbx_strand_id
1 'polypeptide(L)'
;MMKIIITIFTPILFIGFLFAHGVSESDKIGMVQGGLIDFFYLGAKHMVTGYDHILFLIGVIFFLTRFADIVKFITAFTIGHSITLIFATYYEINANYYLIDAVIAFSVIYKGFENLDGFNKWFSIEAPNKLVMVLLFGLIHGFGLSTRLQQIELGHHHLISKILFFNGGVEIGQIIALIIAFPLLLVLKKKFENISNLSNKM
;
A
#
# COMPACT_ATOMS: atom_id res chain seq x y z
N MET A 1 13.05 3.35 -21.81
CA MET A 1 12.28 2.75 -20.72
C MET A 1 12.08 3.72 -19.54
N MET A 2 13.14 4.29 -18.96
CA MET A 2 13.08 5.23 -17.82
C MET A 2 12.20 6.47 -18.05
N LYS A 3 12.31 7.16 -19.20
CA LYS A 3 11.47 8.34 -19.53
C LYS A 3 9.98 8.02 -19.57
N ILE A 4 9.59 6.86 -20.08
CA ILE A 4 8.18 6.44 -20.20
C ILE A 4 7.61 6.08 -18.83
N ILE A 5 8.38 5.40 -17.97
CA ILE A 5 7.98 5.12 -16.58
C ILE A 5 7.77 6.43 -15.83
N ILE A 6 8.69 7.37 -15.91
CA ILE A 6 8.58 8.71 -15.29
C ILE A 6 7.34 9.44 -15.84
N THR A 7 7.11 9.47 -17.15
CA THR A 7 5.97 10.18 -17.77
C THR A 7 4.61 9.61 -17.37
N ILE A 8 4.51 8.30 -17.14
CA ILE A 8 3.26 7.65 -16.72
C ILE A 8 3.07 7.73 -15.21
N PHE A 9 4.13 7.51 -14.42
CA PHE A 9 4.02 7.49 -12.96
C PHE A 9 3.96 8.89 -12.33
N THR A 10 4.58 9.91 -12.92
CA THR A 10 4.54 11.27 -12.37
C THR A 10 3.12 11.86 -12.29
N PRO A 11 2.26 11.82 -13.33
CA PRO A 11 0.90 12.31 -13.20
C PRO A 11 0.04 11.47 -12.27
N ILE A 12 0.25 10.14 -12.20
CA ILE A 12 -0.47 9.25 -11.28
C ILE A 12 -0.10 9.58 -9.82
N LEU A 13 1.18 9.80 -9.53
CA LEU A 13 1.66 10.29 -8.24
C LEU A 13 1.06 11.66 -7.90
N PHE A 14 0.99 12.57 -8.86
CA PHE A 14 0.45 13.92 -8.64
C PHE A 14 -1.05 13.91 -8.37
N ILE A 15 -1.82 13.07 -9.05
CA ILE A 15 -3.25 12.85 -8.81
C ILE A 15 -3.47 12.21 -7.43
N GLY A 16 -2.64 11.23 -7.03
CA GLY A 16 -2.70 10.63 -5.69
C GLY A 16 -2.48 11.65 -4.56
N PHE A 17 -1.63 12.66 -4.79
CA PHE A 17 -1.38 13.75 -3.82
C PHE A 17 -2.59 14.69 -3.62
N LEU A 18 -3.44 14.84 -4.64
CA LEU A 18 -4.61 15.74 -4.60
C LEU A 18 -5.81 15.12 -3.86
N PHE A 19 -5.84 13.81 -3.67
CA PHE A 19 -6.88 13.09 -2.98
C PHE A 19 -6.33 12.43 -1.71
N ALA A 20 -5.96 13.27 -0.71
CA ALA A 20 -5.61 12.76 0.62
C ALA A 20 -6.77 11.90 1.16
N HIS A 21 -6.49 10.62 1.40
CA HIS A 21 -7.46 9.61 1.79
C HIS A 21 -7.97 9.84 3.20
N GLY A 22 -9.01 10.67 3.33
CA GLY A 22 -9.87 10.66 4.51
C GLY A 22 -10.80 9.43 4.49
N VAL A 23 -11.15 8.91 5.66
CA VAL A 23 -12.30 8.02 5.79
C VAL A 23 -13.53 8.81 5.39
N SER A 24 -14.32 8.34 4.40
CA SER A 24 -15.53 9.07 3.97
C SER A 24 -16.55 9.14 5.11
N GLU A 25 -17.42 10.16 5.10
CA GLU A 25 -18.45 10.28 6.13
C GLU A 25 -19.37 9.06 6.18
N SER A 26 -19.70 8.46 5.03
CA SER A 26 -20.47 7.21 4.96
C SER A 26 -19.73 6.04 5.61
N ASP A 27 -18.39 5.97 5.46
CA ASP A 27 -17.60 4.92 6.08
C ASP A 27 -17.47 5.12 7.59
N LYS A 28 -17.38 6.36 8.07
CA LYS A 28 -17.41 6.67 9.51
C LYS A 28 -18.73 6.20 10.15
N ILE A 29 -19.86 6.49 9.51
CA ILE A 29 -21.18 6.00 9.97
C ILE A 29 -21.19 4.46 10.01
N GLY A 30 -20.69 3.81 8.96
CA GLY A 30 -20.56 2.36 8.91
C GLY A 30 -19.67 1.78 10.02
N MET A 31 -18.60 2.49 10.40
CA MET A 31 -17.73 2.07 11.51
C MET A 31 -18.38 2.23 12.90
N VAL A 32 -19.18 3.29 13.10
CA VAL A 32 -19.84 3.55 14.38
C VAL A 32 -21.05 2.62 14.60
N GLN A 33 -21.88 2.44 13.58
CA GLN A 33 -23.14 1.69 13.66
C GLN A 33 -23.02 0.23 13.20
N GLY A 34 -21.96 -0.11 12.48
CA GLY A 34 -21.79 -1.42 11.85
C GLY A 34 -21.24 -2.49 12.78
N GLY A 35 -21.47 -3.75 12.38
CA GLY A 35 -20.92 -4.93 13.00
C GLY A 35 -19.56 -5.33 12.44
N LEU A 36 -19.05 -6.51 12.84
CA LEU A 36 -17.75 -7.02 12.40
C LEU A 36 -17.64 -7.19 10.88
N ILE A 37 -18.73 -7.56 10.22
CA ILE A 37 -18.80 -7.73 8.75
C ILE A 37 -18.61 -6.38 8.03
N ASP A 38 -19.16 -5.30 8.61
CA ASP A 38 -18.99 -3.97 8.04
C ASP A 38 -17.52 -3.54 8.11
N PHE A 39 -16.83 -3.85 9.23
CA PHE A 39 -15.39 -3.61 9.35
C PHE A 39 -14.57 -4.40 8.33
N PHE A 40 -14.93 -5.66 8.08
CA PHE A 40 -14.30 -6.47 7.05
C PHE A 40 -14.48 -5.85 5.65
N TYR A 41 -15.71 -5.46 5.30
CA TYR A 41 -15.99 -4.78 4.03
C TYR A 41 -15.22 -3.46 3.90
N LEU A 42 -15.19 -2.66 4.96
CA LEU A 42 -14.48 -1.38 4.97
C LEU A 42 -12.97 -1.56 4.83
N GLY A 43 -12.39 -2.61 5.42
CA GLY A 43 -11.00 -2.97 5.22
C GLY A 43 -10.68 -3.32 3.77
N ALA A 44 -11.51 -4.14 3.13
CA ALA A 44 -11.36 -4.49 1.72
C ALA A 44 -11.52 -3.25 0.83
N LYS A 45 -12.53 -2.43 1.09
CA LYS A 45 -12.76 -1.15 0.39
C LYS A 45 -11.55 -0.21 0.53
N HIS A 46 -11.05 -0.01 1.75
CA HIS A 46 -9.89 0.84 2.05
C HIS A 46 -8.68 0.43 1.20
N MET A 47 -8.40 -0.87 1.13
CA MET A 47 -7.27 -1.39 0.37
C MET A 47 -7.44 -1.20 -1.15
N VAL A 48 -8.65 -1.43 -1.69
CA VAL A 48 -8.91 -1.33 -3.13
C VAL A 48 -9.04 0.12 -3.60
N THR A 49 -9.46 1.03 -2.73
CA THR A 49 -9.62 2.46 -3.07
C THR A 49 -8.42 3.31 -2.66
N GLY A 50 -7.52 2.80 -1.81
CA GLY A 50 -6.29 3.49 -1.39
C GLY A 50 -5.25 3.49 -2.50
N TYR A 51 -5.09 4.62 -3.22
CA TYR A 51 -4.12 4.73 -4.31
C TYR A 51 -2.66 4.53 -3.85
N ASP A 52 -2.33 4.98 -2.66
CA ASP A 52 -1.04 4.77 -2.01
C ASP A 52 -0.73 3.30 -1.80
N HIS A 53 -1.71 2.53 -1.30
CA HIS A 53 -1.60 1.08 -1.12
C HIS A 53 -1.45 0.36 -2.46
N ILE A 54 -2.27 0.72 -3.46
CA ILE A 54 -2.22 0.11 -4.79
C ILE A 54 -0.88 0.41 -5.48
N LEU A 55 -0.42 1.67 -5.45
CA LEU A 55 0.86 2.06 -6.05
C LEU A 55 2.05 1.39 -5.37
N PHE A 56 2.04 1.32 -4.03
CA PHE A 56 3.04 0.61 -3.27
C PHE A 56 3.05 -0.88 -3.62
N LEU A 57 1.86 -1.52 -3.63
CA LEU A 57 1.70 -2.92 -3.98
C LEU A 57 2.22 -3.22 -5.40
N ILE A 58 1.84 -2.41 -6.39
CA ILE A 58 2.36 -2.50 -7.76
C ILE A 58 3.89 -2.39 -7.77
N GLY A 59 4.45 -1.43 -7.02
CA GLY A 59 5.89 -1.28 -6.88
C GLY A 59 6.57 -2.52 -6.29
N VAL A 60 5.97 -3.15 -5.28
CA VAL A 60 6.49 -4.38 -4.66
C VAL A 60 6.49 -5.55 -5.62
N ILE A 61 5.35 -5.78 -6.32
CA ILE A 61 5.20 -6.95 -7.20
C ILE A 61 5.86 -6.77 -8.58
N PHE A 62 6.30 -5.55 -8.92
CA PHE A 62 6.77 -5.21 -10.27
C PHE A 62 7.86 -6.15 -10.79
N PHE A 63 8.81 -6.58 -9.94
CA PHE A 63 9.88 -7.51 -10.30
C PHE A 63 9.68 -8.92 -9.78
N LEU A 64 8.57 -9.19 -9.09
CA LEU A 64 8.28 -10.54 -8.62
C LEU A 64 7.69 -11.38 -9.76
N THR A 65 8.16 -12.61 -9.88
CA THR A 65 7.70 -13.57 -10.88
C THR A 65 7.06 -14.80 -10.26
N ARG A 66 7.36 -15.07 -8.98
CA ARG A 66 6.83 -16.24 -8.27
C ARG A 66 5.67 -15.82 -7.38
N PHE A 67 4.57 -16.52 -7.48
CA PHE A 67 3.40 -16.27 -6.63
C PHE A 67 3.71 -16.39 -5.13
N ALA A 68 4.56 -17.34 -4.74
CA ALA A 68 4.98 -17.50 -3.35
C ALA A 68 5.71 -16.25 -2.79
N ASP A 69 6.54 -15.60 -3.62
CA ASP A 69 7.21 -14.36 -3.21
C ASP A 69 6.20 -13.22 -3.07
N ILE A 70 5.22 -13.13 -3.96
CA ILE A 70 4.14 -12.15 -3.87
C ILE A 70 3.40 -12.31 -2.54
N VAL A 71 2.94 -13.53 -2.21
CA VAL A 71 2.25 -13.82 -0.94
C VAL A 71 3.12 -13.43 0.24
N LYS A 72 4.41 -13.81 0.24
CA LYS A 72 5.36 -13.49 1.31
C LYS A 72 5.48 -11.98 1.58
N PHE A 73 5.57 -11.17 0.52
CA PHE A 73 5.68 -9.71 0.67
C PHE A 73 4.38 -9.07 1.15
N ILE A 74 3.23 -9.55 0.65
CA ILE A 74 1.92 -9.09 1.08
C ILE A 74 1.71 -9.41 2.56
N THR A 75 1.97 -10.65 2.97
CA THR A 75 1.83 -11.06 4.37
C THR A 75 2.76 -10.24 5.28
N ALA A 76 3.99 -9.95 4.86
CA ALA A 76 4.89 -9.11 5.63
C ALA A 76 4.33 -7.68 5.81
N PHE A 77 3.77 -7.09 4.75
CA PHE A 77 3.11 -5.80 4.82
C PHE A 77 1.90 -5.83 5.77
N THR A 78 1.00 -6.82 5.61
CA THR A 78 -0.20 -6.97 6.44
C THR A 78 0.14 -7.19 7.91
N ILE A 79 1.18 -7.97 8.22
CA ILE A 79 1.66 -8.15 9.60
C ILE A 79 2.12 -6.81 10.18
N GLY A 80 2.98 -6.07 9.49
CA GLY A 80 3.42 -4.76 9.94
C GLY A 80 2.25 -3.80 10.15
N HIS A 81 1.35 -3.72 9.19
CA HIS A 81 0.14 -2.89 9.23
C HIS A 81 -0.73 -3.24 10.45
N SER A 82 -1.00 -4.53 10.67
CA SER A 82 -1.83 -5.01 11.77
C SER A 82 -1.23 -4.70 13.15
N ILE A 83 0.08 -4.91 13.31
CA ILE A 83 0.78 -4.64 14.57
C ILE A 83 0.59 -3.18 14.99
N THR A 84 0.91 -2.24 14.10
CA THR A 84 0.82 -0.82 14.45
C THR A 84 -0.62 -0.32 14.53
N LEU A 85 -1.51 -0.82 13.66
CA LEU A 85 -2.91 -0.47 13.72
C LEU A 85 -3.53 -0.86 15.08
N ILE A 86 -3.30 -2.10 15.53
CA ILE A 86 -3.79 -2.57 16.84
C ILE A 86 -3.14 -1.79 17.98
N PHE A 87 -1.81 -1.73 17.99
CA PHE A 87 -1.04 -1.12 19.05
C PHE A 87 -1.37 0.37 19.19
N ALA A 88 -1.27 1.12 18.11
CA ALA A 88 -1.47 2.57 18.16
C ALA A 88 -2.94 2.96 18.42
N THR A 89 -3.91 2.17 17.93
CA THR A 89 -5.32 2.44 18.23
C THR A 89 -5.67 2.06 19.68
N TYR A 90 -5.14 0.94 20.18
CA TYR A 90 -5.43 0.49 21.55
C TYR A 90 -4.82 1.41 22.62
N TYR A 91 -3.59 1.90 22.40
CA TYR A 91 -2.91 2.80 23.33
C TYR A 91 -3.16 4.30 23.03
N GLU A 92 -4.08 4.60 22.10
CA GLU A 92 -4.45 5.98 21.72
C GLU A 92 -3.24 6.85 21.35
N ILE A 93 -2.25 6.25 20.66
CA ILE A 93 -1.04 6.97 20.27
C ILE A 93 -1.37 7.92 19.13
N ASN A 94 -1.42 9.21 19.47
CA ASN A 94 -1.69 10.27 18.51
C ASN A 94 -0.40 10.72 17.82
N ALA A 95 -0.47 10.85 16.50
CA ALA A 95 0.62 11.40 15.69
C ALA A 95 0.07 12.40 14.68
N ASN A 96 0.95 13.23 14.15
CA ASN A 96 0.59 14.16 13.09
C ASN A 96 0.31 13.38 11.79
N TYR A 97 -0.95 13.32 11.39
CA TYR A 97 -1.37 12.55 10.22
C TYR A 97 -0.75 13.06 8.90
N TYR A 98 -0.46 14.36 8.76
CA TYR A 98 0.22 14.89 7.59
C TYR A 98 1.65 14.36 7.46
N LEU A 99 2.36 14.23 8.59
CA LEU A 99 3.71 13.66 8.60
C LEU A 99 3.67 12.19 8.20
N ILE A 100 2.70 11.44 8.72
CA ILE A 100 2.55 10.02 8.39
C ILE A 100 2.20 9.84 6.91
N ASP A 101 1.24 10.61 6.38
CA ASP A 101 0.87 10.57 4.97
C ASP A 101 2.07 10.93 4.07
N ALA A 102 2.92 11.88 4.48
CA ALA A 102 4.15 12.20 3.76
C ALA A 102 5.14 11.01 3.74
N VAL A 103 5.29 10.27 4.85
CA VAL A 103 6.15 9.09 4.91
C VAL A 103 5.56 7.92 4.13
N ILE A 104 4.22 7.77 4.11
CA ILE A 104 3.52 6.81 3.26
C ILE A 104 3.80 7.11 1.78
N ALA A 105 3.65 8.37 1.35
CA ALA A 105 3.98 8.78 -0.02
C ALA A 105 5.46 8.54 -0.34
N PHE A 106 6.36 8.81 0.61
CA PHE A 106 7.79 8.50 0.47
C PHE A 106 8.04 7.00 0.27
N SER A 107 7.28 6.11 0.90
CA SER A 107 7.44 4.66 0.72
C SER A 107 7.23 4.22 -0.75
N VAL A 108 6.30 4.87 -1.46
CA VAL A 108 6.06 4.65 -2.89
C VAL A 108 7.26 5.14 -3.72
N ILE A 109 7.77 6.34 -3.40
CA ILE A 109 8.97 6.91 -4.06
C ILE A 109 10.19 6.01 -3.83
N TYR A 110 10.40 5.59 -2.58
CA TYR A 110 11.47 4.66 -2.20
C TYR A 110 11.40 3.37 -3.02
N LYS A 111 10.21 2.79 -3.15
CA LYS A 111 10.01 1.56 -3.91
C LYS A 111 10.28 1.76 -5.40
N GLY A 112 9.88 2.88 -5.96
CA GLY A 112 10.22 3.26 -7.32
C GLY A 112 11.74 3.41 -7.53
N PHE A 113 12.43 4.08 -6.60
CA PHE A 113 13.88 4.26 -6.61
C PHE A 113 14.64 2.92 -6.52
N GLU A 114 14.22 2.04 -5.60
CA GLU A 114 14.77 0.69 -5.48
C GLU A 114 14.57 -0.12 -6.79
N ASN A 115 13.39 -0.05 -7.37
CA ASN A 115 13.06 -0.74 -8.61
C ASN A 115 13.89 -0.25 -9.82
N LEU A 116 14.37 0.98 -9.80
CA LEU A 116 15.26 1.55 -10.83
C LEU A 116 16.74 1.24 -10.57
N ASP A 117 17.05 0.39 -9.56
CA ASP A 117 18.42 0.10 -9.10
C ASP A 117 19.15 1.37 -8.65
N GLY A 118 18.41 2.30 -8.04
CA GLY A 118 18.91 3.61 -7.66
C GLY A 118 20.01 3.56 -6.61
N PHE A 119 19.94 2.63 -5.65
CA PHE A 119 20.95 2.47 -4.62
C PHE A 119 22.34 2.15 -5.19
N ASN A 120 22.39 1.23 -6.14
CA ASN A 120 23.65 0.87 -6.80
C ASN A 120 24.11 1.98 -7.74
N LYS A 121 23.21 2.54 -8.58
CA LYS A 121 23.58 3.52 -9.60
C LYS A 121 24.03 4.86 -9.04
N TRP A 122 23.44 5.32 -7.93
CA TRP A 122 23.69 6.65 -7.40
C TRP A 122 24.62 6.66 -6.19
N PHE A 123 24.60 5.60 -5.41
CA PHE A 123 25.36 5.51 -4.16
C PHE A 123 26.37 4.39 -4.13
N SER A 124 26.39 3.49 -5.13
CA SER A 124 27.25 2.30 -5.19
C SER A 124 27.12 1.40 -3.95
N ILE A 125 25.91 1.30 -3.40
CA ILE A 125 25.58 0.44 -2.25
C ILE A 125 24.48 -0.54 -2.63
N GLU A 126 24.43 -1.67 -1.92
CA GLU A 126 23.32 -2.61 -2.06
C GLU A 126 22.02 -2.05 -1.44
N ALA A 127 20.90 -2.33 -2.10
CA ALA A 127 19.59 -1.98 -1.54
C ALA A 127 19.32 -2.75 -0.24
N PRO A 128 18.66 -2.13 0.77
CA PRO A 128 18.24 -2.81 1.98
C PRO A 128 17.38 -4.05 1.69
N ASN A 129 17.32 -4.97 2.66
CA ASN A 129 16.52 -6.18 2.51
C ASN A 129 15.04 -5.83 2.20
N LYS A 130 14.57 -6.26 1.04
CA LYS A 130 13.24 -5.92 0.51
C LYS A 130 12.10 -6.31 1.45
N LEU A 131 12.20 -7.49 2.08
CA LEU A 131 11.16 -7.99 2.98
C LEU A 131 11.08 -7.14 4.25
N VAL A 132 12.23 -6.78 4.81
CA VAL A 132 12.31 -5.90 5.99
C VAL A 132 11.74 -4.53 5.67
N MET A 133 12.06 -3.96 4.51
CA MET A 133 11.53 -2.67 4.10
C MET A 133 10.01 -2.70 3.90
N VAL A 134 9.47 -3.76 3.31
CA VAL A 134 8.01 -3.92 3.13
C VAL A 134 7.31 -4.06 4.49
N LEU A 135 7.90 -4.79 5.44
CA LEU A 135 7.39 -4.88 6.82
C LEU A 135 7.38 -3.49 7.50
N LEU A 136 8.48 -2.74 7.40
CA LEU A 136 8.59 -1.39 7.97
C LEU A 136 7.56 -0.43 7.36
N PHE A 137 7.37 -0.48 6.04
CA PHE A 137 6.32 0.33 5.40
C PHE A 137 4.92 -0.11 5.83
N GLY A 138 4.69 -1.40 6.03
CA GLY A 138 3.45 -1.90 6.63
C GLY A 138 3.20 -1.28 8.01
N LEU A 139 4.21 -1.24 8.89
CA LEU A 139 4.11 -0.58 10.19
C LEU A 139 3.68 0.89 10.05
N ILE A 140 4.27 1.63 9.13
CA ILE A 140 3.96 3.06 8.90
C ILE A 140 2.52 3.22 8.37
N HIS A 141 2.11 2.41 7.41
CA HIS A 141 0.76 2.45 6.84
C HIS A 141 -0.32 2.14 7.90
N GLY A 142 -0.07 1.15 8.78
CA GLY A 142 -0.97 0.83 9.90
C GLY A 142 -1.09 1.98 10.89
N PHE A 143 0.00 2.71 11.13
CA PHE A 143 0.00 3.89 11.98
C PHE A 143 -0.84 5.02 11.37
N GLY A 144 -0.77 5.23 10.05
CA GLY A 144 -1.59 6.21 9.34
C GLY A 144 -3.09 5.96 9.48
N LEU A 145 -3.51 4.71 9.35
CA LEU A 145 -4.91 4.35 9.56
C LEU A 145 -5.32 4.47 11.04
N SER A 146 -4.45 4.09 11.97
CA SER A 146 -4.72 4.21 13.41
C SER A 146 -5.05 5.66 13.81
N THR A 147 -4.27 6.64 13.35
CA THR A 147 -4.53 8.06 13.65
C THR A 147 -5.89 8.56 13.14
N ARG A 148 -6.41 7.96 12.07
CA ARG A 148 -7.72 8.28 11.52
C ARG A 148 -8.85 7.56 12.24
N LEU A 149 -8.64 6.30 12.64
CA LEU A 149 -9.62 5.55 13.43
C LEU A 149 -9.84 6.16 14.81
N GLN A 150 -8.80 6.72 15.42
CA GLN A 150 -8.90 7.40 16.71
C GLN A 150 -9.73 8.70 16.66
N GLN A 151 -9.93 9.28 15.48
CA GLN A 151 -10.85 10.42 15.29
C GLN A 151 -12.33 10.00 15.24
N ILE A 152 -12.60 8.70 15.20
CA ILE A 152 -13.93 8.13 15.19
C ILE A 152 -14.18 7.50 16.56
N GLU A 153 -15.24 7.89 17.23
CA GLU A 153 -15.63 7.31 18.54
C GLU A 153 -16.10 5.86 18.38
N LEU A 154 -15.16 4.93 18.15
CA LEU A 154 -15.46 3.51 17.93
C LEU A 154 -15.90 2.77 19.20
N GLY A 155 -15.71 3.38 20.38
CA GLY A 155 -15.91 2.74 21.68
C GLY A 155 -14.92 1.58 21.91
N HIS A 156 -14.59 1.31 23.17
CA HIS A 156 -13.66 0.23 23.52
C HIS A 156 -14.28 -1.19 23.38
N HIS A 157 -15.61 -1.28 23.26
CA HIS A 157 -16.29 -2.57 23.09
C HIS A 157 -15.91 -3.23 21.77
N HIS A 158 -15.28 -4.41 21.87
CA HIS A 158 -14.87 -5.21 20.72
C HIS A 158 -13.88 -4.53 19.76
N LEU A 159 -13.16 -3.49 20.19
CA LEU A 159 -12.22 -2.74 19.34
C LEU A 159 -11.20 -3.66 18.66
N ILE A 160 -10.58 -4.57 19.41
CA ILE A 160 -9.60 -5.53 18.84
C ILE A 160 -10.26 -6.42 17.77
N SER A 161 -11.46 -6.94 18.05
CA SER A 161 -12.19 -7.76 17.06
C SER A 161 -12.53 -6.97 15.80
N LYS A 162 -12.99 -5.73 15.95
CA LYS A 162 -13.23 -4.82 14.81
C LYS A 162 -11.99 -4.60 13.95
N ILE A 163 -10.84 -4.33 14.59
CA ILE A 163 -9.57 -4.15 13.91
C ILE A 163 -9.10 -5.43 13.21
N LEU A 164 -9.26 -6.60 13.83
CA LEU A 164 -8.91 -7.88 13.23
C LEU A 164 -9.78 -8.18 11.99
N PHE A 165 -11.08 -7.92 12.06
CA PHE A 165 -11.97 -8.08 10.91
C PHE A 165 -11.63 -7.08 9.80
N PHE A 166 -11.33 -5.83 10.15
CA PHE A 166 -10.85 -4.84 9.19
C PHE A 166 -9.58 -5.30 8.48
N ASN A 167 -8.58 -5.80 9.21
CA ASN A 167 -7.34 -6.33 8.64
C ASN A 167 -7.57 -7.57 7.75
N GLY A 168 -8.50 -8.45 8.13
CA GLY A 168 -8.94 -9.55 7.26
C GLY A 168 -9.51 -9.03 5.95
N GLY A 169 -10.28 -7.94 6.00
CA GLY A 169 -10.77 -7.24 4.82
C GLY A 169 -9.63 -6.65 3.97
N VAL A 170 -8.66 -6.01 4.60
CA VAL A 170 -7.45 -5.48 3.91
C VAL A 170 -6.74 -6.58 3.13
N GLU A 171 -6.56 -7.76 3.74
CA GLU A 171 -5.90 -8.90 3.07
C GLU A 171 -6.68 -9.39 1.85
N ILE A 172 -7.99 -9.50 1.95
CA ILE A 172 -8.84 -9.82 0.80
C ILE A 172 -8.79 -8.73 -0.27
N GLY A 173 -8.81 -7.45 0.14
CA GLY A 173 -8.65 -6.30 -0.77
C GLY A 173 -7.33 -6.34 -1.53
N GLN A 174 -6.23 -6.73 -0.88
CA GLN A 174 -4.92 -6.93 -1.50
C GLN A 174 -4.96 -8.05 -2.54
N ILE A 175 -5.58 -9.16 -2.23
CA ILE A 175 -5.73 -10.29 -3.18
C ILE A 175 -6.51 -9.83 -4.41
N ILE A 176 -7.62 -9.12 -4.23
CA ILE A 176 -8.44 -8.58 -5.33
C ILE A 176 -7.62 -7.61 -6.19
N ALA A 177 -6.92 -6.66 -5.55
CA ALA A 177 -6.07 -5.70 -6.24
C ALA A 177 -4.97 -6.39 -7.06
N LEU A 178 -4.40 -7.48 -6.54
CA LEU A 178 -3.37 -8.27 -7.23
C LEU A 178 -3.92 -9.06 -8.41
N ILE A 179 -5.08 -9.67 -8.28
CA ILE A 179 -5.73 -10.40 -9.39
C ILE A 179 -5.93 -9.47 -10.60
N ILE A 180 -6.16 -8.18 -10.34
CA ILE A 180 -6.32 -7.16 -11.39
C ILE A 180 -4.95 -6.61 -11.84
N ALA A 181 -4.11 -6.20 -10.90
CA ALA A 181 -2.87 -5.50 -11.19
C ALA A 181 -1.79 -6.41 -11.84
N PHE A 182 -1.69 -7.67 -11.40
CA PHE A 182 -0.63 -8.57 -11.87
C PHE A 182 -0.74 -8.91 -13.35
N PRO A 183 -1.89 -9.34 -13.89
CA PRO A 183 -2.04 -9.56 -15.35
C PRO A 183 -1.80 -8.29 -16.15
N LEU A 184 -2.29 -7.14 -15.67
CA LEU A 184 -2.08 -5.86 -16.33
C LEU A 184 -0.59 -5.52 -16.43
N LEU A 185 0.17 -5.72 -15.36
CA LEU A 185 1.62 -5.54 -15.33
C LEU A 185 2.33 -6.47 -16.33
N LEU A 186 1.93 -7.73 -16.41
CA LEU A 186 2.51 -8.68 -17.38
C LEU A 186 2.30 -8.24 -18.82
N VAL A 187 1.08 -7.78 -19.15
CA VAL A 187 0.76 -7.26 -20.50
C VAL A 187 1.59 -6.01 -20.80
N LEU A 188 1.69 -5.08 -19.85
CA LEU A 188 2.50 -3.87 -20.00
C LEU A 188 3.98 -4.20 -20.21
N LYS A 189 4.57 -5.09 -19.42
CA LYS A 189 5.96 -5.53 -19.57
C LYS A 189 6.22 -6.10 -20.97
N LYS A 190 5.38 -7.03 -21.41
CA LYS A 190 5.50 -7.65 -22.74
C LYS A 190 5.41 -6.62 -23.88
N LYS A 191 4.50 -5.65 -23.76
CA LYS A 191 4.37 -4.55 -24.73
C LYS A 191 5.63 -3.67 -24.78
N PHE A 192 6.22 -3.35 -23.62
CA PHE A 192 7.45 -2.53 -23.56
C PHE A 192 8.68 -3.27 -24.08
N GLU A 193 8.82 -4.56 -23.80
CA GLU A 193 9.89 -5.40 -24.36
C GLU A 193 9.81 -5.45 -25.90
N ASN A 194 8.62 -5.62 -26.45
CA ASN A 194 8.42 -5.62 -27.90
C ASN A 194 8.79 -4.26 -28.53
N ILE A 195 8.40 -3.14 -27.92
CA ILE A 195 8.76 -1.80 -28.40
C ILE A 195 10.28 -1.56 -28.32
N SER A 196 10.93 -1.98 -27.24
CA SER A 196 12.38 -1.87 -27.08
C SER A 196 13.13 -2.69 -28.12
N ASN A 197 12.66 -3.90 -28.41
CA ASN A 197 13.25 -4.77 -29.42
C ASN A 197 13.06 -4.23 -30.86
N LEU A 198 11.94 -3.53 -31.14
CA LEU A 198 11.74 -2.84 -32.42
C LEU A 198 12.67 -1.63 -32.59
N SER A 199 12.84 -0.83 -31.51
CA SER A 199 13.72 0.34 -31.50
C SER A 199 15.20 -0.01 -31.67
N ASN A 200 15.63 -1.21 -31.24
CA ASN A 200 17.00 -1.68 -31.38
C ASN A 200 17.30 -2.30 -32.75
N LYS A 201 16.27 -2.49 -33.60
CA LYS A 201 16.42 -3.04 -34.95
C LYS A 201 16.34 -1.99 -36.08
N MET A 202 16.05 -0.73 -35.72
CA MET A 202 16.13 0.44 -36.60
C MET A 202 17.43 1.22 -36.37
#